data_9c7b822a34c38794d5c10a58307831a6
#
_entry.id   9c7b822a34c38794d5c10a58307831a6
#
_cell.length_a   1.000
_cell.length_b   1.000
_cell.length_c   1.000
_cell.angle_alpha   90.00
_cell.angle_beta   90.00
_cell.angle_gamma   90.00
#
_symmetry.space_group_name_H-M   'P 1'
#
loop_
_entity.id
_entity.type
_entity.pdbx_description
1 polymer ?
#
loop_
_entity_poly.entity_id
_entity_poly.type
_entity_poly.pdbx_seq_one_letter_code
_entity_poly.pdbx_strand_id
1 'polypeptide(L)'
;MTSASRGLLFGTAGVPLSTPASSTLAAIEHVKKLGLDCLEVEFVKGVKMGSDTAQLIRQKADSLDIRLSVHAPYTINLNSPEAGKRLSSQERLIASARLARHLGARNVVFHAGYYGQDTPEKAYDMIKKALLDVRSILKSEKNPAALRMETMGKKSQFGTLDEVLSLCREVEGLLPCLDFCHLHAREGGISTYVHFSRILRKVEKKLGMSALADLHSHVSGVHYGDKGEIKHLDFMKSDFRYDQWVQAVRDKGVEGMVICESPNLETDALMLKNLYNAYRLKS
;
A
#
# COMPACT_ATOMS: atom_id res chain seq x y z
N MET A 1 -25.22 8.96 6.78
CA MET A 1 -24.79 9.92 5.75
C MET A 1 -23.85 9.17 4.83
N THR A 2 -24.28 8.83 3.64
CA THR A 2 -23.44 8.21 2.60
C THR A 2 -22.39 9.25 2.19
N SER A 3 -21.12 8.98 2.54
CA SER A 3 -19.99 9.77 2.05
C SER A 3 -20.07 9.76 0.52
N ALA A 4 -20.17 10.92 -0.11
CA ALA A 4 -20.06 11.02 -1.55
C ALA A 4 -18.76 10.31 -1.98
N SER A 5 -18.83 9.48 -3.02
CA SER A 5 -17.67 8.81 -3.62
C SER A 5 -16.60 9.85 -3.95
N ARG A 6 -15.42 9.70 -3.33
CA ARG A 6 -14.32 10.64 -3.56
C ARG A 6 -13.46 10.24 -4.78
N GLY A 7 -13.71 9.06 -5.35
CA GLY A 7 -12.87 8.49 -6.39
C GLY A 7 -11.50 8.05 -5.86
N LEU A 8 -10.47 8.08 -6.71
CA LEU A 8 -9.09 7.80 -6.32
C LEU A 8 -8.42 9.02 -5.70
N LEU A 9 -7.74 8.83 -4.59
CA LEU A 9 -6.89 9.79 -3.89
C LEU A 9 -5.44 9.52 -4.24
N PHE A 10 -4.68 10.54 -4.61
CA PHE A 10 -3.27 10.40 -5.02
C PHE A 10 -2.35 11.05 -3.99
N GLY A 11 -1.25 10.38 -3.67
CA GLY A 11 -0.28 10.83 -2.69
C GLY A 11 1.09 10.20 -2.85
N THR A 12 1.97 10.44 -1.87
CA THR A 12 3.36 10.01 -1.87
C THR A 12 3.66 9.03 -0.74
N ALA A 13 4.61 8.12 -0.98
CA ALA A 13 5.25 7.31 0.03
C ALA A 13 6.27 8.18 0.79
N GLY A 14 5.90 8.62 1.99
CA GLY A 14 6.72 9.52 2.78
C GLY A 14 6.68 10.99 2.34
N VAL A 15 7.62 11.75 2.91
CA VAL A 15 7.73 13.19 2.74
C VAL A 15 8.08 13.56 1.30
N PRO A 16 7.30 14.40 0.59
CA PRO A 16 7.65 14.88 -0.75
C PRO A 16 9.03 15.53 -0.78
N LEU A 17 9.78 15.35 -1.87
CA LEU A 17 11.16 15.83 -2.01
C LEU A 17 11.27 17.35 -1.91
N SER A 18 10.28 18.08 -2.39
CA SER A 18 10.23 19.55 -2.37
C SER A 18 9.73 20.13 -1.03
N THR A 19 9.47 19.29 -0.02
CA THR A 19 9.06 19.77 1.29
C THR A 19 10.20 20.52 1.98
N PRO A 20 9.99 21.76 2.48
CA PRO A 20 11.05 22.55 3.08
C PRO A 20 11.66 21.97 4.35
N ALA A 21 10.94 21.11 5.06
CA ALA A 21 11.38 20.45 6.28
C ALA A 21 11.03 18.96 6.24
N SER A 22 11.96 18.10 6.67
CA SER A 22 11.81 16.63 6.68
C SER A 22 10.96 16.13 7.86
N SER A 23 9.74 16.69 8.02
CA SER A 23 8.79 16.25 9.05
C SER A 23 7.43 15.89 8.43
N THR A 24 6.73 14.94 9.05
CA THR A 24 5.40 14.53 8.60
C THR A 24 4.38 15.70 8.66
N LEU A 25 4.50 16.61 9.63
CA LEU A 25 3.64 17.80 9.71
C LEU A 25 3.85 18.72 8.52
N ALA A 26 5.11 19.02 8.16
CA ALA A 26 5.44 19.83 6.99
C ALA A 26 5.02 19.12 5.67
N ALA A 27 5.18 17.79 5.62
CA ALA A 27 4.75 17.00 4.48
C ALA A 27 3.25 17.12 4.21
N ILE A 28 2.40 17.07 5.24
CA ILE A 28 0.93 17.20 5.09
C ILE A 28 0.57 18.57 4.50
N GLU A 29 1.16 19.64 5.00
CA GLU A 29 0.94 21.00 4.45
C GLU A 29 1.40 21.09 3.00
N HIS A 30 2.55 20.48 2.69
CA HIS A 30 3.11 20.50 1.36
C HIS A 30 2.32 19.64 0.37
N VAL A 31 1.87 18.46 0.77
CA VAL A 31 0.96 17.59 -0.01
C VAL A 31 -0.31 18.36 -0.38
N LYS A 32 -0.91 19.10 0.58
CA LYS A 32 -2.05 19.96 0.30
C LYS A 32 -1.73 21.07 -0.70
N LYS A 33 -0.60 21.76 -0.53
CA LYS A 33 -0.13 22.82 -1.43
C LYS A 33 0.12 22.32 -2.85
N LEU A 34 0.62 21.10 -2.99
CA LEU A 34 0.84 20.44 -4.29
C LEU A 34 -0.50 20.01 -4.94
N GLY A 35 -1.61 20.03 -4.21
CA GLY A 35 -2.90 19.56 -4.70
C GLY A 35 -3.01 18.02 -4.70
N LEU A 36 -2.20 17.32 -3.90
CA LEU A 36 -2.35 15.89 -3.63
C LEU A 36 -3.34 15.66 -2.48
N ASP A 37 -3.79 14.43 -2.29
CA ASP A 37 -4.93 14.07 -1.44
C ASP A 37 -4.57 13.24 -0.22
N CYS A 38 -3.43 12.55 -0.27
CA CYS A 38 -3.03 11.59 0.77
C CYS A 38 -1.52 11.53 0.94
N LEU A 39 -1.10 10.95 2.07
CA LEU A 39 0.29 10.73 2.43
C LEU A 39 0.41 9.38 3.15
N GLU A 40 1.34 8.53 2.75
CA GLU A 40 1.72 7.34 3.49
C GLU A 40 2.88 7.66 4.44
N VAL A 41 2.70 7.35 5.72
CA VAL A 41 3.72 7.57 6.76
C VAL A 41 4.59 6.32 6.83
N GLU A 42 5.89 6.48 6.50
CA GLU A 42 6.84 5.37 6.38
C GLU A 42 7.56 5.08 7.72
N PHE A 43 7.39 3.86 8.26
CA PHE A 43 8.13 3.39 9.43
C PHE A 43 9.31 2.49 9.04
N VAL A 44 10.23 3.03 8.27
CA VAL A 44 11.34 2.31 7.63
C VAL A 44 12.04 1.27 8.52
N LYS A 45 12.49 1.68 9.72
CA LYS A 45 13.26 0.83 10.65
C LYS A 45 12.53 0.50 11.95
N GLY A 46 11.32 1.00 12.15
CA GLY A 46 10.54 0.80 13.36
C GLY A 46 9.67 1.99 13.73
N VAL A 47 8.67 1.75 14.56
CA VAL A 47 7.72 2.76 15.02
C VAL A 47 8.37 3.57 16.13
N LYS A 48 8.87 4.77 15.80
CA LYS A 48 9.55 5.68 16.75
C LYS A 48 8.70 6.90 17.12
N MET A 49 7.58 7.13 16.44
CA MET A 49 6.69 8.25 16.68
C MET A 49 5.86 8.03 17.96
N GLY A 50 5.80 9.02 18.85
CA GLY A 50 4.94 8.99 20.05
C GLY A 50 3.47 9.30 19.70
N SER A 51 2.55 8.88 20.59
CA SER A 51 1.10 9.09 20.45
C SER A 51 0.73 10.56 20.32
N ASP A 52 1.34 11.46 21.09
CA ASP A 52 1.03 12.88 21.07
C ASP A 52 1.41 13.54 19.74
N THR A 53 2.59 13.18 19.20
CA THR A 53 3.00 13.60 17.86
C THR A 53 2.04 13.07 16.80
N ALA A 54 1.62 11.81 16.90
CA ALA A 54 0.66 11.22 15.98
C ALA A 54 -0.70 11.94 16.02
N GLN A 55 -1.18 12.34 17.20
CA GLN A 55 -2.43 13.11 17.33
C GLN A 55 -2.32 14.51 16.74
N LEU A 56 -1.19 15.21 16.88
CA LEU A 56 -0.95 16.49 16.23
C LEU A 56 -0.95 16.35 14.69
N ILE A 57 -0.31 15.31 14.20
CA ILE A 57 -0.28 14.97 12.76
C ILE A 57 -1.71 14.71 12.26
N ARG A 58 -2.51 13.94 12.99
CA ARG A 58 -3.92 13.69 12.68
C ARG A 58 -4.72 14.98 12.61
N GLN A 59 -4.64 15.84 13.64
CA GLN A 59 -5.35 17.12 13.67
C GLN A 59 -5.00 17.98 12.46
N LYS A 60 -3.73 18.02 12.07
CA LYS A 60 -3.28 18.75 10.88
C LYS A 60 -3.85 18.12 9.61
N ALA A 61 -3.78 16.80 9.45
CA ALA A 61 -4.30 16.10 8.29
C ALA A 61 -5.82 16.28 8.14
N ASP A 62 -6.57 16.14 9.25
CA ASP A 62 -8.01 16.35 9.27
C ASP A 62 -8.39 17.79 8.88
N SER A 63 -7.65 18.81 9.38
CA SER A 63 -7.90 20.22 9.09
C SER A 63 -7.67 20.59 7.62
N LEU A 64 -6.82 19.85 6.91
CA LEU A 64 -6.48 20.06 5.50
C LEU A 64 -7.15 19.04 4.56
N ASP A 65 -7.99 18.15 5.10
CA ASP A 65 -8.61 17.04 4.36
C ASP A 65 -7.57 16.17 3.60
N ILE A 66 -6.46 15.85 4.26
CA ILE A 66 -5.43 14.93 3.77
C ILE A 66 -5.64 13.57 4.43
N ARG A 67 -5.73 12.52 3.62
CA ARG A 67 -5.85 11.15 4.13
C ARG A 67 -4.47 10.57 4.44
N LEU A 68 -4.38 9.84 5.56
CA LEU A 68 -3.15 9.18 5.96
C LEU A 68 -3.29 7.66 5.84
N SER A 69 -2.23 7.02 5.40
CA SER A 69 -1.94 5.60 5.59
C SER A 69 -0.59 5.44 6.28
N VAL A 70 -0.27 4.23 6.65
CA VAL A 70 0.99 3.88 7.32
C VAL A 70 1.61 2.70 6.59
N HIS A 71 2.90 2.78 6.30
CA HIS A 71 3.69 1.62 5.90
C HIS A 71 4.49 1.10 7.11
N ALA A 72 4.30 -0.17 7.43
CA ALA A 72 4.99 -0.84 8.52
C ALA A 72 6.47 -1.12 8.17
N PRO A 73 7.35 -1.36 9.16
CA PRO A 73 8.78 -1.54 8.91
C PRO A 73 9.11 -2.68 7.93
N TYR A 74 10.07 -2.45 7.02
CA TYR A 74 10.53 -3.46 6.04
C TYR A 74 11.16 -4.71 6.68
N THR A 75 11.49 -4.63 7.97
CA THR A 75 12.09 -5.75 8.72
C THR A 75 11.08 -6.80 9.16
N ILE A 76 9.81 -6.63 8.82
CA ILE A 76 8.77 -7.64 9.07
C ILE A 76 9.04 -8.87 8.19
N ASN A 77 9.09 -10.04 8.84
CA ASN A 77 9.14 -11.35 8.19
C ASN A 77 8.36 -12.35 9.05
N LEU A 78 7.09 -12.53 8.72
CA LEU A 78 6.17 -13.43 9.43
C LEU A 78 6.47 -14.92 9.18
N ASN A 79 7.33 -15.23 8.20
CA ASN A 79 7.84 -16.57 7.90
C ASN A 79 9.32 -16.77 8.27
N SER A 80 9.88 -15.95 9.16
CA SER A 80 11.26 -16.15 9.59
C SER A 80 11.44 -17.55 10.23
N PRO A 81 12.54 -18.29 9.94
CA PRO A 81 12.80 -19.58 10.60
C PRO A 81 12.99 -19.42 12.11
N GLU A 82 13.42 -18.24 12.59
CA GLU A 82 13.65 -17.96 13.99
C GLU A 82 12.36 -17.47 14.68
N ALA A 83 11.88 -18.22 15.68
CA ALA A 83 10.64 -17.90 16.40
C ALA A 83 10.66 -16.47 17.01
N GLY A 84 11.80 -16.03 17.57
CA GLY A 84 11.96 -14.69 18.12
C GLY A 84 11.80 -13.58 17.06
N LYS A 85 12.29 -13.79 15.84
CA LYS A 85 12.12 -12.85 14.74
C LYS A 85 10.67 -12.79 14.23
N ARG A 86 9.97 -13.94 14.23
CA ARG A 86 8.53 -13.96 13.89
C ARG A 86 7.72 -13.16 14.92
N LEU A 87 7.97 -13.39 16.21
CA LEU A 87 7.30 -12.65 17.27
C LEU A 87 7.58 -11.15 17.16
N SER A 88 8.84 -10.75 16.99
CA SER A 88 9.19 -9.33 16.80
C SER A 88 8.56 -8.72 15.55
N SER A 89 8.31 -9.52 14.49
CA SER A 89 7.60 -9.07 13.29
C SER A 89 6.12 -8.80 13.57
N GLN A 90 5.45 -9.68 14.31
CA GLN A 90 4.07 -9.48 14.78
C GLN A 90 3.97 -8.22 15.67
N GLU A 91 4.90 -8.05 16.63
CA GLU A 91 4.95 -6.88 17.50
C GLU A 91 5.10 -5.56 16.73
N ARG A 92 5.97 -5.53 15.68
CA ARG A 92 6.12 -4.36 14.81
C ARG A 92 4.83 -4.04 14.05
N LEU A 93 4.13 -5.06 13.55
CA LEU A 93 2.87 -4.87 12.84
C LEU A 93 1.78 -4.35 13.78
N ILE A 94 1.67 -4.90 14.99
CA ILE A 94 0.76 -4.43 16.03
C ILE A 94 1.09 -2.98 16.43
N ALA A 95 2.35 -2.65 16.66
CA ALA A 95 2.77 -1.30 16.99
C ALA A 95 2.44 -0.30 15.88
N SER A 96 2.63 -0.69 14.61
CA SER A 96 2.23 0.14 13.46
C SER A 96 0.72 0.38 13.44
N ALA A 97 -0.09 -0.64 13.69
CA ALA A 97 -1.55 -0.53 13.74
C ALA A 97 -2.04 0.32 14.92
N ARG A 98 -1.40 0.20 16.09
CA ARG A 98 -1.70 1.06 17.25
C ARG A 98 -1.40 2.53 16.95
N LEU A 99 -0.26 2.81 16.33
CA LEU A 99 0.08 4.20 15.99
C LEU A 99 -0.79 4.74 14.84
N ALA A 100 -1.15 3.91 13.87
CA ALA A 100 -2.09 4.27 12.80
C ALA A 100 -3.43 4.77 13.38
N ARG A 101 -3.93 4.16 14.45
CA ARG A 101 -5.13 4.62 15.17
C ARG A 101 -4.97 6.05 15.72
N HIS A 102 -3.81 6.38 16.28
CA HIS A 102 -3.52 7.74 16.77
C HIS A 102 -3.39 8.74 15.63
N LEU A 103 -2.81 8.33 14.50
CA LEU A 103 -2.71 9.12 13.27
C LEU A 103 -4.07 9.32 12.55
N GLY A 104 -5.12 8.59 12.94
CA GLY A 104 -6.36 8.56 12.17
C GLY A 104 -6.23 7.83 10.83
N ALA A 105 -5.11 7.13 10.62
CA ALA A 105 -4.86 6.31 9.44
C ALA A 105 -5.60 4.97 9.55
N ARG A 106 -6.42 4.67 8.55
CA ARG A 106 -7.16 3.40 8.53
C ARG A 106 -6.34 2.24 7.98
N ASN A 107 -5.45 2.50 7.03
CA ASN A 107 -4.68 1.50 6.32
C ASN A 107 -3.26 1.38 6.88
N VAL A 108 -2.83 0.13 7.12
CA VAL A 108 -1.46 -0.22 7.53
C VAL A 108 -0.92 -1.22 6.52
N VAL A 109 -0.11 -0.73 5.59
CA VAL A 109 0.56 -1.54 4.58
C VAL A 109 1.74 -2.27 5.21
N PHE A 110 2.00 -3.51 4.77
CA PHE A 110 3.13 -4.29 5.23
C PHE A 110 3.55 -5.37 4.24
N HIS A 111 4.83 -5.70 4.24
CA HIS A 111 5.38 -6.89 3.59
C HIS A 111 5.24 -8.09 4.51
N ALA A 112 4.77 -9.24 3.99
CA ALA A 112 4.61 -10.44 4.83
C ALA A 112 5.93 -11.16 5.13
N GLY A 113 6.94 -11.01 4.27
CA GLY A 113 8.26 -11.61 4.41
C GLY A 113 8.69 -12.46 3.21
N TYR A 114 9.41 -13.52 3.47
CA TYR A 114 10.08 -14.33 2.45
C TYR A 114 9.67 -15.80 2.57
N TYR A 115 9.75 -16.54 1.45
CA TYR A 115 9.59 -18.00 1.49
C TYR A 115 10.74 -18.67 2.28
N GLY A 116 11.96 -18.13 2.16
CA GLY A 116 13.16 -18.72 2.78
C GLY A 116 13.46 -20.09 2.19
N GLN A 117 13.50 -21.10 3.05
CA GLN A 117 13.65 -22.51 2.67
C GLN A 117 12.32 -23.28 2.68
N ASP A 118 11.21 -22.61 2.99
CA ASP A 118 9.90 -23.24 3.04
C ASP A 118 9.26 -23.32 1.66
N THR A 119 8.37 -24.32 1.49
CA THR A 119 7.49 -24.34 0.30
C THR A 119 6.48 -23.19 0.37
N PRO A 120 5.91 -22.75 -0.75
CA PRO A 120 4.87 -21.71 -0.76
C PRO A 120 3.72 -22.01 0.20
N GLU A 121 3.26 -23.26 0.27
CA GLU A 121 2.16 -23.71 1.12
C GLU A 121 2.51 -23.57 2.60
N LYS A 122 3.72 -24.00 2.99
CA LYS A 122 4.19 -23.91 4.38
C LYS A 122 4.37 -22.45 4.80
N ALA A 123 4.93 -21.61 3.93
CA ALA A 123 5.02 -20.16 4.16
C ALA A 123 3.64 -19.52 4.30
N TYR A 124 2.68 -19.91 3.45
CA TYR A 124 1.30 -19.48 3.52
C TYR A 124 0.67 -19.76 4.88
N ASP A 125 0.76 -21.00 5.36
CA ASP A 125 0.18 -21.42 6.64
C ASP A 125 0.83 -20.68 7.82
N MET A 126 2.15 -20.49 7.80
CA MET A 126 2.88 -19.78 8.85
C MET A 126 2.46 -18.29 8.89
N ILE A 127 2.41 -17.63 7.74
CA ILE A 127 2.00 -16.23 7.62
C ILE A 127 0.54 -16.06 8.03
N LYS A 128 -0.36 -16.94 7.56
CA LYS A 128 -1.77 -16.95 7.94
C LYS A 128 -1.94 -17.03 9.45
N LYS A 129 -1.24 -17.97 10.10
CA LYS A 129 -1.30 -18.12 11.56
C LYS A 129 -0.85 -16.83 12.27
N ALA A 130 0.28 -16.26 11.85
CA ALA A 130 0.79 -15.01 12.43
C ALA A 130 -0.19 -13.85 12.26
N LEU A 131 -0.86 -13.74 11.10
CA LEU A 131 -1.88 -12.71 10.84
C LEU A 131 -3.14 -12.91 11.68
N LEU A 132 -3.58 -14.14 11.89
CA LEU A 132 -4.70 -14.43 12.79
C LEU A 132 -4.39 -14.01 14.23
N ASP A 133 -3.17 -14.28 14.72
CA ASP A 133 -2.73 -13.87 16.05
C ASP A 133 -2.73 -12.33 16.18
N VAL A 134 -2.13 -11.62 15.21
CA VAL A 134 -2.13 -10.14 15.15
C VAL A 134 -3.56 -9.58 15.11
N ARG A 135 -4.44 -10.13 14.26
CA ARG A 135 -5.83 -9.68 14.15
C ARG A 135 -6.61 -9.91 15.45
N SER A 136 -6.37 -11.03 16.14
CA SER A 136 -6.99 -11.30 17.45
C SER A 136 -6.63 -10.22 18.47
N ILE A 137 -5.38 -9.83 18.56
CA ILE A 137 -4.90 -8.76 19.45
C ILE A 137 -5.56 -7.43 19.08
N LEU A 138 -5.50 -7.01 17.81
CA LEU A 138 -6.08 -5.75 17.35
C LEU A 138 -7.61 -5.69 17.58
N LYS A 139 -8.31 -6.83 17.42
CA LYS A 139 -9.75 -6.95 17.69
C LYS A 139 -10.05 -6.78 19.17
N SER A 140 -9.26 -7.39 20.07
CA SER A 140 -9.41 -7.22 21.54
C SER A 140 -9.18 -5.77 21.98
N GLU A 141 -8.31 -5.04 21.29
CA GLU A 141 -8.03 -3.62 21.52
C GLU A 141 -9.04 -2.67 20.84
N LYS A 142 -10.02 -3.22 20.11
CA LYS A 142 -10.98 -2.44 19.30
C LYS A 142 -10.24 -1.49 18.34
N ASN A 143 -9.10 -1.93 17.80
CA ASN A 143 -8.34 -1.16 16.83
C ASN A 143 -8.98 -1.31 15.43
N PRO A 144 -9.44 -0.21 14.79
CA PRO A 144 -10.15 -0.25 13.52
C PRO A 144 -9.21 -0.36 12.30
N ALA A 145 -7.88 -0.41 12.49
CA ALA A 145 -6.92 -0.43 11.39
C ALA A 145 -7.11 -1.68 10.52
N ALA A 146 -7.21 -1.47 9.21
CA ALA A 146 -7.14 -2.51 8.20
C ALA A 146 -5.66 -2.81 7.90
N LEU A 147 -5.28 -4.07 8.05
CA LEU A 147 -3.97 -4.53 7.62
C LEU A 147 -3.99 -4.71 6.10
N ARG A 148 -3.09 -4.04 5.38
CA ARG A 148 -2.98 -4.08 3.92
C ARG A 148 -1.75 -4.87 3.52
N MET A 149 -1.94 -6.14 3.18
CA MET A 149 -0.83 -6.98 2.73
C MET A 149 -0.46 -6.64 1.30
N GLU A 150 0.80 -6.31 1.10
CA GLU A 150 1.31 -5.86 -0.20
C GLU A 150 1.68 -7.01 -1.12
N THR A 151 1.39 -6.85 -2.42
CA THR A 151 1.91 -7.73 -3.48
C THR A 151 3.38 -7.42 -3.75
N MET A 152 4.24 -8.46 -3.79
CA MET A 152 5.69 -8.31 -3.78
C MET A 152 6.33 -8.55 -5.14
N GLY A 153 7.35 -7.73 -5.47
CA GLY A 153 8.05 -7.76 -6.75
C GLY A 153 9.14 -8.81 -6.88
N LYS A 154 9.82 -9.19 -5.78
CA LYS A 154 10.88 -10.20 -5.80
C LYS A 154 10.30 -11.61 -5.69
N LYS A 155 10.75 -12.54 -6.55
CA LYS A 155 10.28 -13.93 -6.55
C LYS A 155 10.59 -14.70 -5.25
N SER A 156 11.58 -14.26 -4.47
CA SER A 156 11.91 -14.81 -3.15
C SER A 156 11.00 -14.33 -2.01
N GLN A 157 10.22 -13.27 -2.23
CA GLN A 157 9.28 -12.73 -1.25
C GLN A 157 7.91 -13.36 -1.41
N PHE A 158 7.25 -13.64 -0.29
CA PHE A 158 5.86 -14.06 -0.23
C PHE A 158 4.95 -12.87 -0.55
N GLY A 159 3.99 -13.06 -1.43
CA GLY A 159 3.05 -12.00 -1.82
C GLY A 159 2.77 -11.97 -3.32
N THR A 160 2.56 -13.13 -3.94
CA THR A 160 1.89 -13.20 -5.25
C THR A 160 0.46 -12.66 -5.14
N LEU A 161 -0.11 -12.22 -6.25
CA LEU A 161 -1.51 -11.75 -6.25
C LEU A 161 -2.47 -12.81 -5.69
N ASP A 162 -2.27 -14.09 -6.02
CA ASP A 162 -3.12 -15.18 -5.54
C ASP A 162 -3.02 -15.41 -4.03
N GLU A 163 -1.81 -15.40 -3.49
CA GLU A 163 -1.57 -15.55 -2.05
C GLU A 163 -2.21 -14.40 -1.27
N VAL A 164 -1.97 -13.14 -1.70
CA VAL A 164 -2.55 -11.96 -1.07
C VAL A 164 -4.07 -12.03 -1.06
N LEU A 165 -4.70 -12.28 -2.22
CA LEU A 165 -6.16 -12.33 -2.31
C LEU A 165 -6.76 -13.52 -1.54
N SER A 166 -6.07 -14.66 -1.46
CA SER A 166 -6.53 -15.82 -0.69
C SER A 166 -6.49 -15.53 0.82
N LEU A 167 -5.38 -14.96 1.32
CA LEU A 167 -5.28 -14.54 2.72
C LEU A 167 -6.31 -13.46 3.09
N CYS A 168 -6.54 -12.48 2.21
CA CYS A 168 -7.55 -11.44 2.44
C CYS A 168 -8.98 -12.02 2.56
N ARG A 169 -9.28 -13.14 1.89
CA ARG A 169 -10.55 -13.83 2.02
C ARG A 169 -10.67 -14.66 3.30
N GLU A 170 -9.54 -15.17 3.82
CA GLU A 170 -9.48 -16.10 4.94
C GLU A 170 -9.24 -15.44 6.30
N VAL A 171 -8.68 -14.23 6.30
CA VAL A 171 -8.35 -13.48 7.52
C VAL A 171 -9.19 -12.21 7.60
N GLU A 172 -10.14 -12.17 8.53
CA GLU A 172 -11.01 -11.00 8.76
C GLU A 172 -10.19 -9.74 9.06
N GLY A 173 -10.46 -8.66 8.31
CA GLY A 173 -9.79 -7.36 8.48
C GLY A 173 -8.41 -7.29 7.83
N LEU A 174 -8.03 -8.28 7.03
CA LEU A 174 -6.93 -8.21 6.09
C LEU A 174 -7.48 -7.78 4.72
N LEU A 175 -6.85 -6.81 4.10
CA LEU A 175 -7.17 -6.28 2.78
C LEU A 175 -5.90 -6.25 1.91
N PRO A 176 -6.03 -6.21 0.59
CA PRO A 176 -4.85 -6.12 -0.27
C PRO A 176 -4.31 -4.68 -0.32
N CYS A 177 -2.99 -4.54 -0.44
CA CYS A 177 -2.31 -3.44 -1.10
C CYS A 177 -1.77 -3.96 -2.43
N LEU A 178 -2.27 -3.43 -3.54
CA LEU A 178 -1.79 -3.84 -4.85
C LEU A 178 -0.66 -2.91 -5.29
N ASP A 179 0.56 -3.39 -5.21
CA ASP A 179 1.67 -2.74 -5.88
C ASP A 179 1.75 -3.26 -7.32
N PHE A 180 1.40 -2.38 -8.25
CA PHE A 180 1.33 -2.73 -9.67
C PHE A 180 2.70 -2.81 -10.33
N CYS A 181 3.70 -2.08 -9.82
CA CYS A 181 5.06 -2.20 -10.33
C CYS A 181 5.72 -3.50 -9.85
N HIS A 182 5.41 -3.94 -8.62
CA HIS A 182 5.83 -5.24 -8.11
C HIS A 182 5.22 -6.39 -8.94
N LEU A 183 3.92 -6.32 -9.23
CA LEU A 183 3.27 -7.31 -10.09
C LEU A 183 3.89 -7.33 -11.49
N HIS A 184 4.19 -6.16 -12.08
CA HIS A 184 4.87 -6.04 -13.37
C HIS A 184 6.26 -6.69 -13.33
N ALA A 185 7.06 -6.37 -12.32
CA ALA A 185 8.41 -6.89 -12.15
C ALA A 185 8.45 -8.41 -11.91
N ARG A 186 7.51 -8.93 -11.12
CA ARG A 186 7.45 -10.35 -10.75
C ARG A 186 7.03 -11.24 -11.90
N GLU A 187 6.00 -10.83 -12.64
CA GLU A 187 5.40 -11.62 -13.75
C GLU A 187 6.11 -11.39 -15.09
N GLY A 188 6.88 -10.29 -15.22
CA GLY A 188 7.59 -9.93 -16.43
C GLY A 188 6.64 -9.51 -17.57
N GLY A 189 6.08 -8.29 -17.50
CA GLY A 189 5.34 -7.71 -18.61
C GLY A 189 3.87 -7.38 -18.37
N ILE A 190 3.44 -7.18 -17.13
CA ILE A 190 2.11 -6.62 -16.81
C ILE A 190 2.12 -5.12 -17.08
N SER A 191 1.89 -4.69 -18.31
CA SER A 191 2.00 -3.28 -18.72
C SER A 191 0.90 -2.80 -19.65
N THR A 192 -0.12 -3.60 -19.95
CA THR A 192 -1.21 -3.19 -20.83
C THR A 192 -2.53 -3.02 -20.08
N TYR A 193 -3.44 -2.23 -20.63
CA TYR A 193 -4.82 -2.09 -20.15
C TYR A 193 -5.49 -3.45 -19.87
N VAL A 194 -5.30 -4.42 -20.76
CA VAL A 194 -5.88 -5.77 -20.61
C VAL A 194 -5.31 -6.48 -19.37
N HIS A 195 -4.01 -6.34 -19.11
CA HIS A 195 -3.37 -6.93 -17.95
C HIS A 195 -3.90 -6.31 -16.66
N PHE A 196 -3.92 -4.98 -16.56
CA PHE A 196 -4.44 -4.27 -15.38
C PHE A 196 -5.92 -4.57 -15.15
N SER A 197 -6.74 -4.56 -16.22
CA SER A 197 -8.16 -4.93 -16.13
C SER A 197 -8.37 -6.38 -15.67
N ARG A 198 -7.48 -7.31 -16.03
CA ARG A 198 -7.52 -8.71 -15.57
C ARG A 198 -7.23 -8.80 -14.06
N ILE A 199 -6.23 -8.06 -13.57
CA ILE A 199 -5.92 -7.98 -12.13
C ILE A 199 -7.13 -7.46 -11.36
N LEU A 200 -7.70 -6.33 -11.77
CA LEU A 200 -8.85 -5.72 -11.10
C LEU A 200 -10.07 -6.66 -11.10
N ARG A 201 -10.35 -7.34 -12.23
CA ARG A 201 -11.41 -8.38 -12.29
C ARG A 201 -11.13 -9.55 -11.35
N LYS A 202 -9.87 -9.94 -11.17
CA LYS A 202 -9.49 -11.01 -10.25
C LYS A 202 -9.74 -10.60 -8.79
N VAL A 203 -9.41 -9.35 -8.43
CA VAL A 203 -9.74 -8.77 -7.11
C VAL A 203 -11.24 -8.80 -6.88
N GLU A 204 -12.02 -8.26 -7.82
CA GLU A 204 -13.49 -8.24 -7.75
C GLU A 204 -14.08 -9.66 -7.58
N LYS A 205 -13.61 -10.61 -8.37
CA LYS A 205 -14.08 -12.01 -8.30
C LYS A 205 -13.77 -12.67 -6.97
N LYS A 206 -12.62 -12.36 -6.36
CA LYS A 206 -12.16 -13.00 -5.13
C LYS A 206 -12.69 -12.33 -3.86
N LEU A 207 -12.80 -10.99 -3.86
CA LEU A 207 -13.08 -10.18 -2.66
C LEU A 207 -14.35 -9.31 -2.79
N GLY A 208 -14.98 -9.29 -3.96
CA GLY A 208 -16.19 -8.48 -4.23
C GLY A 208 -15.88 -7.04 -4.66
N MET A 209 -16.92 -6.33 -5.08
CA MET A 209 -16.84 -4.92 -5.53
C MET A 209 -16.35 -3.98 -4.42
N SER A 210 -16.64 -4.28 -3.16
CA SER A 210 -16.20 -3.47 -2.01
C SER A 210 -14.68 -3.36 -1.93
N ALA A 211 -13.92 -4.36 -2.41
CA ALA A 211 -12.47 -4.30 -2.44
C ALA A 211 -11.93 -3.31 -3.50
N LEU A 212 -12.69 -3.06 -4.57
CA LEU A 212 -12.37 -2.05 -5.56
C LEU A 212 -12.82 -0.64 -5.15
N ALA A 213 -13.86 -0.54 -4.32
CA ALA A 213 -14.35 0.72 -3.75
C ALA A 213 -13.50 1.23 -2.57
N ASP A 214 -12.55 0.44 -2.08
CA ASP A 214 -11.60 0.79 -1.01
C ASP A 214 -10.23 0.18 -1.33
N LEU A 215 -9.73 0.37 -2.54
CA LEU A 215 -8.45 -0.17 -2.95
C LEU A 215 -7.30 0.68 -2.40
N HIS A 216 -6.24 0.02 -1.94
CA HIS A 216 -4.95 0.65 -1.65
C HIS A 216 -3.95 0.16 -2.69
N SER A 217 -3.32 1.08 -3.39
CA SER A 217 -2.40 0.76 -4.47
C SER A 217 -1.09 1.51 -4.32
N HIS A 218 0.01 0.81 -4.54
CA HIS A 218 1.32 1.41 -4.79
C HIS A 218 1.59 1.39 -6.30
N VAL A 219 2.22 2.45 -6.78
CA VAL A 219 2.56 2.61 -8.20
C VAL A 219 3.89 3.33 -8.34
N SER A 220 4.78 2.78 -9.14
CA SER A 220 6.04 3.43 -9.53
C SER A 220 6.52 2.90 -10.89
N GLY A 221 7.55 3.49 -11.48
CA GLY A 221 8.34 2.79 -12.48
C GLY A 221 9.21 1.73 -11.79
N VAL A 222 9.66 0.72 -12.52
CA VAL A 222 10.47 -0.37 -11.96
C VAL A 222 11.55 -0.86 -12.91
N HIS A 223 12.73 -1.14 -12.37
CA HIS A 223 13.77 -1.94 -13.01
C HIS A 223 13.71 -3.36 -12.44
N TYR A 224 13.66 -4.35 -13.30
CA TYR A 224 13.51 -5.75 -12.90
C TYR A 224 14.37 -6.68 -13.78
N GLY A 225 14.51 -7.91 -13.34
CA GLY A 225 15.21 -8.98 -14.05
C GLY A 225 14.61 -10.33 -13.73
N ASP A 226 15.33 -11.41 -13.99
CA ASP A 226 14.84 -12.79 -13.81
C ASP A 226 14.36 -13.13 -12.39
N LYS A 227 14.91 -12.45 -11.38
CA LYS A 227 14.54 -12.61 -9.97
C LYS A 227 13.42 -11.65 -9.52
N GLY A 228 12.86 -10.88 -10.45
CA GLY A 228 11.84 -9.85 -10.20
C GLY A 228 12.46 -8.47 -10.00
N GLU A 229 11.86 -7.68 -9.13
CA GLU A 229 12.21 -6.29 -8.84
C GLU A 229 13.67 -6.12 -8.39
N ILE A 230 14.32 -5.07 -8.94
CA ILE A 230 15.66 -4.62 -8.55
C ILE A 230 15.58 -3.29 -7.82
N LYS A 231 14.87 -2.30 -8.39
CA LYS A 231 14.65 -0.97 -7.80
C LYS A 231 13.50 -0.23 -8.48
N HIS A 232 12.89 0.71 -7.77
CA HIS A 232 11.96 1.67 -8.34
C HIS A 232 12.66 2.65 -9.30
N LEU A 233 11.93 3.11 -10.30
CA LEU A 233 12.33 4.13 -11.27
C LEU A 233 11.27 5.22 -11.37
N ASP A 234 11.65 6.36 -11.91
CA ASP A 234 10.68 7.34 -12.40
C ASP A 234 9.86 6.71 -13.55
N PHE A 235 8.60 7.10 -13.69
CA PHE A 235 7.74 6.54 -14.75
C PHE A 235 8.34 6.66 -16.15
N MET A 236 8.96 7.81 -16.44
CA MET A 236 9.55 8.07 -17.76
C MET A 236 10.81 7.24 -18.07
N LYS A 237 11.35 6.55 -17.06
CA LYS A 237 12.54 5.68 -17.20
C LYS A 237 12.20 4.19 -17.16
N SER A 238 10.89 3.85 -17.09
CA SER A 238 10.40 2.49 -16.97
C SER A 238 9.52 2.12 -18.15
N ASP A 239 9.41 0.83 -18.41
CA ASP A 239 8.45 0.25 -19.34
C ASP A 239 7.04 0.02 -18.73
N PHE A 240 6.88 0.38 -17.44
CA PHE A 240 5.58 0.37 -16.80
C PHE A 240 4.65 1.43 -17.41
N ARG A 241 3.58 0.99 -18.04
CA ARG A 241 2.62 1.86 -18.75
C ARG A 241 1.56 2.41 -17.80
N TYR A 242 1.97 3.43 -17.03
CA TYR A 242 1.10 4.12 -16.08
C TYR A 242 -0.17 4.70 -16.74
N ASP A 243 -0.09 5.11 -18.02
CA ASP A 243 -1.23 5.58 -18.80
C ASP A 243 -2.30 4.50 -18.97
N GLN A 244 -1.89 3.26 -19.29
CA GLN A 244 -2.77 2.11 -19.42
C GLN A 244 -3.35 1.68 -18.06
N TRP A 245 -2.56 1.81 -17.00
CA TRP A 245 -3.01 1.56 -15.64
C TRP A 245 -4.10 2.55 -15.23
N VAL A 246 -3.87 3.87 -15.41
CA VAL A 246 -4.85 4.93 -15.12
C VAL A 246 -6.16 4.67 -15.86
N GLN A 247 -6.10 4.31 -17.14
CA GLN A 247 -7.30 3.97 -17.91
C GLN A 247 -8.05 2.80 -17.29
N ALA A 248 -7.35 1.71 -16.92
CA ALA A 248 -7.96 0.51 -16.37
C ALA A 248 -8.66 0.75 -15.02
N VAL A 249 -8.01 1.47 -14.09
CA VAL A 249 -8.60 1.77 -12.76
C VAL A 249 -9.81 2.69 -12.88
N ARG A 250 -9.75 3.63 -13.82
CA ARG A 250 -10.87 4.53 -14.09
C ARG A 250 -12.08 3.80 -14.68
N ASP A 251 -11.88 3.04 -15.77
CA ASP A 251 -12.96 2.32 -16.47
C ASP A 251 -13.62 1.28 -15.56
N LYS A 252 -12.87 0.78 -14.56
CA LYS A 252 -13.38 -0.14 -13.54
C LYS A 252 -14.06 0.56 -12.36
N GLY A 253 -14.03 1.87 -12.30
CA GLY A 253 -14.62 2.64 -11.19
C GLY A 253 -13.93 2.37 -9.85
N VAL A 254 -12.60 2.22 -9.86
CA VAL A 254 -11.82 1.99 -8.63
C VAL A 254 -11.81 3.26 -7.77
N GLU A 255 -12.01 3.07 -6.46
CA GLU A 255 -11.89 4.12 -5.45
C GLU A 255 -10.86 3.72 -4.40
N GLY A 256 -10.35 4.68 -3.66
CA GLY A 256 -9.39 4.45 -2.57
C GLY A 256 -8.12 5.29 -2.69
N MET A 257 -6.97 4.73 -2.29
CA MET A 257 -5.70 5.46 -2.23
C MET A 257 -4.69 4.90 -3.23
N VAL A 258 -3.99 5.82 -3.88
CA VAL A 258 -2.86 5.55 -4.78
C VAL A 258 -1.64 6.27 -4.24
N ILE A 259 -0.65 5.51 -3.82
CA ILE A 259 0.60 5.99 -3.27
C ILE A 259 1.70 5.82 -4.31
N CYS A 260 2.35 6.93 -4.67
CA CYS A 260 3.47 6.92 -5.59
C CYS A 260 4.77 6.66 -4.82
N GLU A 261 5.50 5.61 -5.23
CA GLU A 261 6.77 5.20 -4.65
C GLU A 261 7.96 5.43 -5.60
N SER A 262 7.76 6.18 -6.69
CA SER A 262 8.84 6.48 -7.60
C SER A 262 9.91 7.37 -6.94
N PRO A 263 11.17 7.35 -7.39
CA PRO A 263 12.20 8.27 -6.88
C PRO A 263 11.84 9.75 -7.02
N ASN A 264 10.95 10.10 -7.95
CA ASN A 264 10.44 11.46 -8.16
C ASN A 264 9.22 11.81 -7.28
N LEU A 265 8.74 10.89 -6.46
CA LEU A 265 7.60 11.02 -5.52
C LEU A 265 6.45 11.88 -6.06
N GLU A 266 6.38 13.15 -5.60
CA GLU A 266 5.30 14.08 -5.90
C GLU A 266 5.16 14.41 -7.40
N THR A 267 6.24 14.44 -8.15
CA THR A 267 6.21 14.71 -9.59
C THR A 267 5.41 13.64 -10.32
N ASP A 268 5.70 12.39 -10.05
CA ASP A 268 5.02 11.25 -10.66
C ASP A 268 3.60 11.07 -10.07
N ALA A 269 3.39 11.34 -8.78
CA ALA A 269 2.06 11.35 -8.16
C ALA A 269 1.13 12.37 -8.83
N LEU A 270 1.62 13.59 -9.09
CA LEU A 270 0.87 14.64 -9.80
C LEU A 270 0.61 14.26 -11.26
N MET A 271 1.57 13.61 -11.92
CA MET A 271 1.39 13.11 -13.28
C MET A 271 0.23 12.10 -13.34
N LEU A 272 0.17 11.13 -12.42
CA LEU A 272 -0.94 10.17 -12.33
C LEU A 272 -2.27 10.88 -12.08
N LYS A 273 -2.32 11.78 -11.09
CA LYS A 273 -3.53 12.52 -10.75
C LYS A 273 -4.06 13.36 -11.92
N ASN A 274 -3.17 14.09 -12.60
CA ASN A 274 -3.53 14.92 -13.74
C ASN A 274 -4.06 14.06 -14.90
N LEU A 275 -3.42 12.94 -15.19
CA LEU A 275 -3.86 12.02 -16.22
C LEU A 275 -5.23 11.41 -15.88
N TYR A 276 -5.44 10.97 -14.65
CA TYR A 276 -6.72 10.44 -14.17
C TYR A 276 -7.84 11.47 -14.31
N ASN A 277 -7.61 12.73 -13.92
CA ASN A 277 -8.58 13.81 -14.03
C ASN A 277 -8.86 14.20 -15.51
N ALA A 278 -7.85 14.20 -16.38
CA ALA A 278 -8.02 14.47 -17.80
C ALA A 278 -8.94 13.47 -18.51
N TYR A 279 -8.88 12.22 -18.12
CA TYR A 279 -9.81 11.19 -18.61
C TYR A 279 -11.24 11.42 -18.09
N ARG A 280 -11.42 11.98 -16.89
CA ARG A 280 -12.75 12.25 -16.30
C ARG A 280 -13.54 13.34 -17.04
N LEU A 281 -12.85 14.25 -17.72
CA LEU A 281 -13.46 15.33 -18.48
C LEU A 281 -13.94 14.91 -19.89
N LYS A 282 -13.57 13.72 -20.35
CA LYS A 282 -13.90 13.21 -21.69
C LYS A 282 -15.08 12.21 -21.70
N SER A 283 -15.61 11.88 -20.52
CA SER A 283 -16.75 10.97 -20.33
C SER A 283 -18.00 11.74 -19.87
#